data_05814e7705c6ed5cc99a2a08920b45e7
#
_entry.id   05814e7705c6ed5cc99a2a08920b45e7
#
_cell.length_a   1.000
_cell.length_b   1.000
_cell.length_c   1.000
_cell.angle_alpha   90.00
_cell.angle_beta   90.00
_cell.angle_gamma   90.00
#
_symmetry.space_group_name_H-M   'P 1'
#
loop_
_entity.id
_entity.type
_entity.pdbx_description
1 polymer ?
#
loop_
_entity_poly.entity_id
_entity_poly.type
_entity_poly.pdbx_seq_one_letter_code
_entity_poly.pdbx_strand_id
1 'polypeptide(L)'
;VKKDMLDVLQARWVGGYSDTGWDLTTDPPVFKGYVPTAHRYDFATQNAAIYIGLGAAVDFLKHIGMENIIRRGRSLAGRLQEGLIALGDKCEMLTPVEEQSKGFVVGFRLKNMAHDKFGEYAAKKGFRIRIVPESHLNSIRVSTHLYNSMEEVENFLEAVKEAA
;
A
#
# COMPACT_ATOMS: atom_id res chain seq x y z
N VAL A 1 -2.46 3.99 -18.21
CA VAL A 1 -3.20 5.25 -18.40
C VAL A 1 -4.43 4.96 -19.24
N LYS A 2 -5.60 5.50 -18.87
CA LYS A 2 -6.81 5.37 -19.69
C LYS A 2 -6.67 6.22 -20.96
N LYS A 3 -7.27 5.76 -22.06
CA LYS A 3 -7.11 6.39 -23.38
C LYS A 3 -7.58 7.85 -23.40
N ASP A 4 -8.69 8.16 -22.73
CA ASP A 4 -9.26 9.49 -22.57
C ASP A 4 -8.40 10.46 -21.74
N MET A 5 -7.43 9.93 -21.01
CA MET A 5 -6.48 10.72 -20.20
C MET A 5 -5.18 11.06 -20.92
N LEU A 6 -4.95 10.52 -22.12
CA LEU A 6 -3.69 10.73 -22.85
C LEU A 6 -3.47 12.20 -23.26
N ASP A 7 -4.55 12.94 -23.50
CA ASP A 7 -4.47 14.36 -23.88
C ASP A 7 -4.40 15.30 -22.66
N VAL A 8 -4.74 14.80 -21.48
CA VAL A 8 -4.68 15.53 -20.20
C VAL A 8 -3.30 15.39 -19.55
N LEU A 9 -2.74 14.18 -19.56
CA LEU A 9 -1.45 13.88 -18.97
C LEU A 9 -0.32 14.18 -19.98
N GLN A 10 0.50 15.17 -19.68
CA GLN A 10 1.63 15.52 -20.52
C GLN A 10 2.82 14.58 -20.29
N ALA A 11 3.34 13.99 -21.37
CA ALA A 11 4.65 13.35 -21.35
C ALA A 11 5.74 14.45 -21.30
N ARG A 12 6.76 14.27 -20.46
CA ARG A 12 7.84 15.26 -20.28
C ARG A 12 9.21 14.76 -20.72
N TRP A 13 9.34 13.45 -20.92
CA TRP A 13 10.60 12.81 -21.26
C TRP A 13 10.44 12.00 -22.53
N VAL A 14 11.45 12.06 -23.39
CA VAL A 14 11.49 11.29 -24.63
C VAL A 14 12.39 10.07 -24.42
N GLY A 15 11.88 8.89 -24.80
CA GLY A 15 12.62 7.64 -24.82
C GLY A 15 12.48 6.94 -26.16
N GLY A 16 13.23 5.85 -26.37
CA GLY A 16 13.40 5.23 -27.66
C GLY A 16 12.16 4.79 -28.43
N TYR A 17 10.98 4.73 -27.79
CA TYR A 17 9.71 4.35 -28.43
C TYR A 17 8.55 5.26 -28.02
N SER A 18 8.84 6.37 -27.37
CA SER A 18 7.83 7.30 -26.86
C SER A 18 7.45 8.40 -27.84
N ASP A 19 8.22 8.57 -28.91
CA ASP A 19 8.06 9.67 -29.88
C ASP A 19 7.77 9.17 -31.30
N THR A 20 7.36 10.10 -32.17
CA THR A 20 7.14 9.88 -33.60
C THR A 20 8.40 10.22 -34.43
N GLY A 21 9.52 10.53 -33.79
CA GLY A 21 10.79 10.84 -34.38
C GLY A 21 11.18 12.33 -34.30
N TRP A 22 12.30 12.65 -34.93
CA TRP A 22 12.90 13.95 -34.94
C TRP A 22 13.20 14.37 -36.39
N ASP A 23 13.08 15.65 -36.71
CA ASP A 23 13.65 16.20 -37.95
C ASP A 23 15.10 16.53 -37.68
N LEU A 24 15.98 15.73 -38.27
CA LEU A 24 17.42 15.86 -38.14
C LEU A 24 18.02 16.74 -39.27
N THR A 25 17.18 17.26 -40.17
CA THR A 25 17.65 18.15 -41.28
C THR A 25 17.74 19.61 -40.83
N THR A 26 17.20 19.91 -39.63
CA THR A 26 17.26 21.24 -39.01
C THR A 26 18.33 21.32 -37.93
N ASP A 27 18.81 22.53 -37.64
CA ASP A 27 19.74 22.83 -36.54
C ASP A 27 19.14 23.96 -35.66
N PRO A 28 18.76 23.70 -34.43
CA PRO A 28 18.73 22.38 -33.75
C PRO A 28 17.68 21.41 -34.32
N PRO A 29 17.81 20.09 -34.09
CA PRO A 29 16.80 19.10 -34.47
C PRO A 29 15.43 19.38 -33.89
N VAL A 30 14.38 19.19 -34.68
CA VAL A 30 13.00 19.45 -34.24
C VAL A 30 12.28 18.19 -33.85
N PHE A 31 11.73 18.17 -32.65
CA PHE A 31 10.90 17.07 -32.11
C PHE A 31 9.54 17.01 -32.83
N LYS A 32 9.20 15.85 -33.40
CA LYS A 32 7.94 15.65 -34.17
C LYS A 32 6.72 15.29 -33.29
N GLY A 33 6.88 15.09 -31.99
CA GLY A 33 5.83 14.82 -31.06
C GLY A 33 5.85 13.40 -30.49
N TYR A 34 4.98 13.14 -29.54
CA TYR A 34 4.83 11.86 -28.90
C TYR A 34 3.88 10.93 -29.65
N VAL A 35 4.08 9.62 -29.53
CA VAL A 35 3.14 8.62 -30.06
C VAL A 35 1.75 8.79 -29.40
N PRO A 36 0.63 8.50 -30.13
CA PRO A 36 -0.73 8.72 -29.64
C PRO A 36 -1.23 7.62 -28.68
N THR A 37 -0.33 6.91 -28.03
CA THR A 37 -0.63 5.80 -27.13
C THR A 37 0.03 6.02 -25.77
N ALA A 38 -0.25 5.14 -24.81
CA ALA A 38 0.39 5.16 -23.48
C ALA A 38 1.92 4.97 -23.55
N HIS A 39 2.48 4.46 -24.65
CA HIS A 39 3.91 4.37 -24.86
C HIS A 39 4.62 5.72 -24.85
N ARG A 40 3.89 6.84 -25.03
CA ARG A 40 4.46 8.19 -24.83
C ARG A 40 5.09 8.42 -23.46
N TYR A 41 4.76 7.61 -22.48
CA TYR A 41 5.32 7.69 -21.12
C TYR A 41 6.50 6.73 -20.88
N ASP A 42 6.84 5.90 -21.86
CA ASP A 42 7.96 4.95 -21.77
C ASP A 42 9.27 5.64 -22.13
N PHE A 43 9.77 6.45 -21.22
CA PHE A 43 10.93 7.32 -21.45
C PHE A 43 12.30 6.61 -21.29
N ALA A 44 12.31 5.33 -20.90
CA ALA A 44 13.54 4.58 -20.65
C ALA A 44 13.42 3.12 -21.07
N THR A 45 14.55 2.42 -21.13
CA THR A 45 14.60 0.98 -21.36
C THR A 45 13.83 0.24 -20.27
N GLN A 46 12.84 -0.54 -20.68
CA GLN A 46 12.02 -1.32 -19.76
C GLN A 46 12.76 -2.56 -19.28
N ASN A 47 12.68 -2.82 -17.98
CA ASN A 47 13.29 -4.01 -17.39
C ASN A 47 12.34 -5.21 -17.52
N ALA A 48 12.50 -6.00 -18.58
CA ALA A 48 11.68 -7.17 -18.86
C ALA A 48 11.68 -8.21 -17.72
N ALA A 49 12.80 -8.33 -16.99
CA ALA A 49 12.89 -9.29 -15.87
C ALA A 49 11.91 -8.95 -14.74
N ILE A 50 11.71 -7.64 -14.46
CA ILE A 50 10.73 -7.19 -13.46
C ILE A 50 9.31 -7.54 -13.90
N TYR A 51 8.96 -7.35 -15.17
CA TYR A 51 7.63 -7.70 -15.68
C TYR A 51 7.37 -9.20 -15.63
N ILE A 52 8.37 -10.03 -15.98
CA ILE A 52 8.27 -11.49 -15.86
C ILE A 52 8.10 -11.88 -14.38
N GLY A 53 8.89 -11.30 -13.49
CA GLY A 53 8.77 -11.53 -12.04
C GLY A 53 7.40 -11.12 -11.49
N LEU A 54 6.83 -10.01 -11.95
CA LEU A 54 5.47 -9.59 -11.60
C LEU A 54 4.43 -10.62 -12.09
N GLY A 55 4.58 -11.14 -13.31
CA GLY A 55 3.73 -12.20 -13.84
C GLY A 55 3.74 -13.44 -12.94
N ALA A 56 4.92 -13.91 -12.57
CA ALA A 56 5.08 -15.05 -11.66
C ALA A 56 4.45 -14.80 -10.27
N ALA A 57 4.59 -13.60 -9.72
CA ALA A 57 3.95 -13.21 -8.45
C ALA A 57 2.42 -13.22 -8.54
N VAL A 58 1.86 -12.73 -9.66
CA VAL A 58 0.41 -12.78 -9.91
C VAL A 58 -0.09 -14.22 -10.01
N ASP A 59 0.63 -15.09 -10.70
CA ASP A 59 0.25 -16.50 -10.82
C ASP A 59 0.35 -17.25 -9.49
N PHE A 60 1.33 -16.94 -8.66
CA PHE A 60 1.43 -17.43 -7.29
C PHE A 60 0.20 -17.04 -6.44
N LEU A 61 -0.21 -15.76 -6.47
CA LEU A 61 -1.39 -15.31 -5.76
C LEU A 61 -2.69 -15.93 -6.29
N LYS A 62 -2.80 -16.11 -7.61
CA LYS A 62 -3.93 -16.83 -8.23
C LYS A 62 -4.01 -18.28 -7.77
N HIS A 63 -2.85 -18.96 -7.61
CA HIS A 63 -2.81 -20.34 -7.13
C HIS A 63 -3.34 -20.47 -5.68
N ILE A 64 -3.04 -19.52 -4.81
CA ILE A 64 -3.62 -19.44 -3.46
C ILE A 64 -5.14 -19.17 -3.53
N GLY A 65 -5.56 -18.36 -4.49
CA GLY A 65 -6.93 -17.90 -4.71
C GLY A 65 -7.26 -16.61 -3.95
N MET A 66 -7.72 -15.60 -4.68
CA MET A 66 -8.01 -14.27 -4.12
C MET A 66 -9.05 -14.32 -3.00
N GLU A 67 -10.06 -15.18 -3.10
CA GLU A 67 -11.08 -15.35 -2.06
C GLU A 67 -10.48 -15.88 -0.75
N ASN A 68 -9.53 -16.82 -0.83
CA ASN A 68 -8.83 -17.34 0.33
C ASN A 68 -7.97 -16.25 0.99
N ILE A 69 -7.28 -15.45 0.17
CA ILE A 69 -6.46 -14.33 0.64
C ILE A 69 -7.33 -13.30 1.36
N ILE A 70 -8.46 -12.92 0.75
CA ILE A 70 -9.40 -11.95 1.31
C ILE A 70 -9.99 -12.47 2.62
N ARG A 71 -10.47 -13.70 2.65
CA ARG A 71 -11.04 -14.33 3.85
C ARG A 71 -10.02 -14.37 4.99
N ARG A 72 -8.77 -14.78 4.71
CA ARG A 72 -7.70 -14.82 5.71
C ARG A 72 -7.36 -13.44 6.23
N GLY A 73 -7.13 -12.46 5.36
CA GLY A 73 -6.77 -11.11 5.75
C GLY A 73 -7.87 -10.42 6.57
N ARG A 74 -9.13 -10.59 6.17
CA ARG A 74 -10.28 -10.07 6.92
C ARG A 74 -10.45 -10.73 8.29
N SER A 75 -10.20 -12.03 8.40
CA SER A 75 -10.25 -12.74 9.69
C SER A 75 -9.21 -12.17 10.66
N LEU A 76 -7.98 -11.96 10.22
CA LEU A 76 -6.91 -11.40 11.04
C LEU A 76 -7.20 -9.94 11.44
N ALA A 77 -7.58 -9.11 10.47
CA ALA A 77 -7.90 -7.70 10.72
C ALA A 77 -9.16 -7.55 11.60
N GLY A 78 -10.15 -8.39 11.39
CA GLY A 78 -11.37 -8.42 12.21
C GLY A 78 -11.07 -8.74 13.67
N ARG A 79 -10.27 -9.78 13.90
CA ARG A 79 -9.84 -10.13 15.26
C ARG A 79 -9.05 -9.01 15.94
N LEU A 80 -8.17 -8.34 15.19
CA LEU A 80 -7.43 -7.18 15.66
C LEU A 80 -8.39 -6.03 16.05
N GLN A 81 -9.35 -5.69 15.20
CA GLN A 81 -10.34 -4.64 15.46
C GLN A 81 -11.17 -4.98 16.72
N GLU A 82 -11.66 -6.20 16.85
CA GLU A 82 -12.42 -6.65 18.03
C GLU A 82 -11.63 -6.47 19.32
N GLY A 83 -10.35 -6.86 19.32
CA GLY A 83 -9.49 -6.70 20.48
C GLY A 83 -9.20 -5.24 20.83
N LEU A 84 -9.03 -4.39 19.84
CA LEU A 84 -8.84 -2.95 20.05
C LEU A 84 -10.12 -2.26 20.56
N ILE A 85 -11.28 -2.62 20.02
CA ILE A 85 -12.59 -2.10 20.46
C ILE A 85 -12.86 -2.52 21.94
N ALA A 86 -12.46 -3.72 22.32
CA ALA A 86 -12.62 -4.19 23.69
C ALA A 86 -11.82 -3.39 24.73
N LEU A 87 -10.83 -2.56 24.30
CA LEU A 87 -10.13 -1.63 25.19
C LEU A 87 -10.97 -0.40 25.59
N GLY A 88 -12.15 -0.24 24.98
CA GLY A 88 -13.09 0.85 25.31
C GLY A 88 -12.44 2.23 25.16
N ASP A 89 -12.60 3.06 26.19
CA ASP A 89 -12.11 4.44 26.18
C ASP A 89 -10.60 4.61 26.05
N LYS A 90 -9.83 3.55 26.20
CA LYS A 90 -8.35 3.62 26.07
C LYS A 90 -7.87 3.64 24.62
N CYS A 91 -8.72 3.19 23.68
CA CYS A 91 -8.37 3.06 22.26
C CYS A 91 -9.44 3.71 21.37
N GLU A 92 -9.01 4.59 20.49
CA GLU A 92 -9.86 5.18 19.45
C GLU A 92 -9.62 4.44 18.13
N MET A 93 -10.68 3.81 17.60
CA MET A 93 -10.64 3.18 16.28
C MET A 93 -10.76 4.24 15.18
N LEU A 94 -9.85 4.22 14.20
CA LEU A 94 -9.87 5.11 13.04
C LEU A 94 -10.33 4.39 11.78
N THR A 95 -10.08 3.08 11.69
CA THR A 95 -10.59 2.27 10.58
C THR A 95 -12.07 1.98 10.82
N PRO A 96 -12.95 2.22 9.82
CA PRO A 96 -14.36 1.87 9.90
C PRO A 96 -14.58 0.40 10.25
N VAL A 97 -15.64 0.13 11.00
CA VAL A 97 -15.96 -1.24 11.47
C VAL A 97 -17.02 -1.95 10.61
N GLU A 98 -17.64 -1.22 9.69
CA GLU A 98 -18.63 -1.75 8.76
C GLU A 98 -18.01 -2.78 7.82
N GLU A 99 -18.69 -3.89 7.55
CA GLU A 99 -18.17 -5.02 6.79
C GLU A 99 -17.66 -4.63 5.40
N GLN A 100 -18.38 -3.75 4.69
CA GLN A 100 -17.98 -3.27 3.36
C GLN A 100 -16.71 -2.42 3.35
N SER A 101 -16.34 -1.84 4.51
CA SER A 101 -15.15 -0.99 4.67
C SER A 101 -13.94 -1.75 5.22
N LYS A 102 -14.11 -3.02 5.61
CA LYS A 102 -13.04 -3.84 6.16
C LYS A 102 -12.03 -4.24 5.10
N GLY A 103 -10.78 -3.89 5.34
CA GLY A 103 -9.61 -4.34 4.58
C GLY A 103 -8.63 -5.11 5.48
N PHE A 104 -7.35 -5.05 5.11
CA PHE A 104 -6.27 -5.70 5.86
C PHE A 104 -5.47 -4.70 6.70
N VAL A 105 -5.87 -3.44 6.69
CA VAL A 105 -5.20 -2.35 7.39
C VAL A 105 -6.11 -1.84 8.50
N VAL A 106 -5.58 -1.79 9.71
CA VAL A 106 -6.28 -1.30 10.90
C VAL A 106 -5.53 -0.10 11.47
N GLY A 107 -6.22 1.02 11.57
CA GLY A 107 -5.71 2.26 12.16
C GLY A 107 -6.38 2.55 13.48
N PHE A 108 -5.62 2.96 14.49
CA PHE A 108 -6.12 3.31 15.81
C PHE A 108 -5.20 4.30 16.52
N ARG A 109 -5.67 4.87 17.64
CA ARG A 109 -4.88 5.66 18.59
C ARG A 109 -5.05 5.10 20.00
N LEU A 110 -4.00 5.20 20.80
CA LEU A 110 -4.08 5.01 22.25
C LEU A 110 -4.22 6.38 22.92
N LYS A 111 -5.10 6.51 23.91
CA LYS A 111 -5.30 7.77 24.62
C LYS A 111 -4.16 8.10 25.58
N ASN A 112 -3.57 7.07 26.18
CA ASN A 112 -2.56 7.22 27.22
C ASN A 112 -1.12 7.15 26.72
N MET A 113 -0.92 6.83 25.42
CA MET A 113 0.42 6.70 24.82
C MET A 113 0.44 7.33 23.44
N ALA A 114 1.39 8.24 23.20
CA ALA A 114 1.62 8.84 21.90
C ALA A 114 2.05 7.79 20.87
N HIS A 115 1.67 7.98 19.60
CA HIS A 115 1.87 7.02 18.52
C HIS A 115 3.37 6.67 18.29
N ASP A 116 4.27 7.64 18.42
CA ASP A 116 5.72 7.46 18.31
C ASP A 116 6.26 6.61 19.46
N LYS A 117 5.83 6.87 20.69
CA LYS A 117 6.20 6.08 21.87
C LYS A 117 5.69 4.66 21.80
N PHE A 118 4.46 4.46 21.31
CA PHE A 118 3.97 3.12 21.04
C PHE A 118 4.77 2.42 19.95
N GLY A 119 5.22 3.14 18.91
CA GLY A 119 6.09 2.59 17.88
C GLY A 119 7.42 2.06 18.43
N GLU A 120 8.07 2.82 19.31
CA GLU A 120 9.30 2.40 20.02
C GLU A 120 9.05 1.17 20.91
N TYR A 121 7.94 1.16 21.65
CA TYR A 121 7.53 0.06 22.51
C TYR A 121 7.26 -1.22 21.71
N ALA A 122 6.45 -1.12 20.66
CA ALA A 122 6.12 -2.25 19.80
C ALA A 122 7.36 -2.86 19.13
N ALA A 123 8.30 -2.01 18.69
CA ALA A 123 9.58 -2.47 18.12
C ALA A 123 10.42 -3.27 19.13
N LYS A 124 10.45 -2.85 20.39
CA LYS A 124 11.15 -3.61 21.48
C LYS A 124 10.49 -4.96 21.77
N LYS A 125 9.17 -5.07 21.55
CA LYS A 125 8.40 -6.32 21.65
C LYS A 125 8.49 -7.19 20.38
N GLY A 126 9.22 -6.75 19.34
CA GLY A 126 9.42 -7.50 18.09
C GLY A 126 8.36 -7.22 17.01
N PHE A 127 7.47 -6.25 17.21
CA PHE A 127 6.45 -5.90 16.22
C PHE A 127 6.92 -4.77 15.30
N ARG A 128 6.74 -4.97 13.99
CA ARG A 128 6.96 -3.94 12.98
C ARG A 128 5.61 -3.36 12.52
N ILE A 129 5.33 -2.15 12.94
CA ILE A 129 4.12 -1.41 12.63
C ILE A 129 4.45 -0.08 11.93
N ARG A 130 3.46 0.60 11.43
CA ARG A 130 3.61 1.96 10.87
C ARG A 130 2.98 2.99 11.82
N ILE A 131 3.76 3.98 12.22
CA ILE A 131 3.24 5.21 12.83
C ILE A 131 2.90 6.22 11.72
N VAL A 132 1.80 6.95 11.86
CA VAL A 132 1.24 7.85 10.83
C VAL A 132 1.09 9.25 11.43
N PRO A 133 2.15 10.09 11.39
CA PRO A 133 2.08 11.48 11.81
C PRO A 133 1.46 12.40 10.76
N GLU A 134 1.35 11.93 9.50
CA GLU A 134 0.93 12.72 8.35
C GLU A 134 -0.46 13.33 8.58
N SER A 135 -0.63 14.56 8.12
CA SER A 135 -1.88 15.34 8.26
C SER A 135 -2.39 15.44 9.71
N HIS A 136 -1.48 15.44 10.67
CA HIS A 136 -1.79 15.43 12.12
C HIS A 136 -2.65 14.24 12.56
N LEU A 137 -2.67 13.15 11.79
CA LEU A 137 -3.43 11.96 12.13
C LEU A 137 -2.90 11.30 13.41
N ASN A 138 -1.58 11.36 13.66
CA ASN A 138 -0.92 10.88 14.87
C ASN A 138 -1.42 9.51 15.34
N SER A 139 -1.42 8.55 14.44
CA SER A 139 -2.03 7.24 14.64
C SER A 139 -1.06 6.09 14.45
N ILE A 140 -1.52 4.92 14.85
CA ILE A 140 -0.86 3.63 14.67
C ILE A 140 -1.58 2.89 13.56
N ARG A 141 -0.84 2.35 12.61
CA ARG A 141 -1.36 1.54 11.51
C ARG A 141 -0.74 0.15 11.53
N VAL A 142 -1.59 -0.85 11.60
CA VAL A 142 -1.22 -2.26 11.51
C VAL A 142 -1.75 -2.83 10.22
N SER A 143 -0.90 -3.55 9.50
CA SER A 143 -1.28 -4.23 8.27
C SER A 143 -1.15 -5.73 8.48
N THR A 144 -2.25 -6.45 8.34
CA THR A 144 -2.25 -7.92 8.33
C THR A 144 -2.14 -8.42 6.90
N HIS A 145 -1.58 -9.61 6.71
CA HIS A 145 -1.49 -10.25 5.42
C HIS A 145 -1.67 -11.77 5.56
N LEU A 146 -1.82 -12.46 4.43
CA LEU A 146 -2.08 -13.91 4.40
C LEU A 146 -1.01 -14.76 5.15
N TYR A 147 0.21 -14.25 5.27
CA TYR A 147 1.32 -14.94 5.95
C TYR A 147 1.35 -14.71 7.48
N ASN A 148 0.56 -13.78 8.01
CA ASN A 148 0.47 -13.61 9.46
C ASN A 148 -0.35 -14.74 10.11
N SER A 149 0.00 -15.07 11.35
CA SER A 149 -0.75 -16.01 12.18
C SER A 149 -1.78 -15.29 13.06
N MET A 150 -2.77 -16.03 13.55
CA MET A 150 -3.70 -15.52 14.57
C MET A 150 -2.96 -15.28 15.89
N GLU A 151 -1.98 -16.13 16.22
CA GLU A 151 -1.14 -15.99 17.40
C GLU A 151 -0.36 -14.65 17.38
N GLU A 152 0.17 -14.23 16.24
CA GLU A 152 0.82 -12.91 16.12
C GLU A 152 -0.16 -11.77 16.41
N VAL A 153 -1.41 -11.90 15.99
CA VAL A 153 -2.47 -10.90 16.29
C VAL A 153 -2.77 -10.87 17.78
N GLU A 154 -2.92 -12.03 18.44
CA GLU A 154 -3.15 -12.10 19.88
C GLU A 154 -1.97 -11.53 20.68
N ASN A 155 -0.76 -11.90 20.33
CA ASN A 155 0.46 -11.37 20.98
C ASN A 155 0.58 -9.86 20.81
N PHE A 156 0.20 -9.33 19.66
CA PHE A 156 0.15 -7.88 19.43
C PHE A 156 -0.94 -7.22 20.30
N LEU A 157 -2.12 -7.82 20.39
CA LEU A 157 -3.21 -7.30 21.26
C LEU A 157 -2.81 -7.29 22.74
N GLU A 158 -2.09 -8.29 23.22
CA GLU A 158 -1.56 -8.28 24.59
C GLU A 158 -0.56 -7.12 24.79
N ALA A 159 0.36 -6.90 23.82
CA ALA A 159 1.27 -5.76 23.87
C ALA A 159 0.53 -4.40 23.85
N VAL A 160 -0.56 -4.29 23.11
CA VAL A 160 -1.41 -3.08 23.12
C VAL A 160 -2.10 -2.91 24.48
N LYS A 161 -2.63 -3.95 25.08
CA LYS A 161 -3.25 -3.90 26.42
C LYS A 161 -2.29 -3.47 27.51
N GLU A 162 -1.05 -3.96 27.47
CA GLU A 162 0.01 -3.55 28.41
C GLU A 162 0.36 -2.06 28.30
N ALA A 163 0.23 -1.49 27.07
CA ALA A 163 0.57 -0.09 26.78
C ALA A 163 -0.61 0.89 27.00
N ALA A 164 -1.82 0.41 27.05
CA ALA A 164 -3.06 1.18 27.20
C ALA A 164 -3.43 1.40 28.67
#